data_b82a9b2c82fce60644e85a050b727022
#
_entry.id   b82a9b2c82fce60644e85a050b727022
#
_cell.length_a   1.000
_cell.length_b   1.000
_cell.length_c   1.000
_cell.angle_alpha   90.00
_cell.angle_beta   90.00
_cell.angle_gamma   90.00
#
_symmetry.space_group_name_H-M   'P 1'
#
loop_
_entity.id
_entity.type
_entity.pdbx_description
1 polymer ?
#
loop_
_entity_poly.entity_id
_entity_poly.type
_entity_poly.pdbx_seq_one_letter_code
_entity_poly.pdbx_strand_id
1 'polypeptide(L)'
;MSVEEFDRLAEPDELSYELDEGELVVMTKPRPLHNRIVISLTFELQAFVKSNPVGEVFNSDNFYVLSPNTKRAPDVSFLRDERAKQIDPDVDIPGAPDLAVEVLLPNDTVSAMRRKIRQYFAAGAQIVWVVYPETREVEVWREPTRAEIILQEADLLEAPDLLPGFSLRIGTLFG
;
A
#
# COMPACT_ATOMS: atom_id res chain seq x y z
N MET A 1 -4.38 19.29 -10.93
CA MET A 1 -5.86 19.12 -10.85
C MET A 1 -6.28 18.71 -9.46
N SER A 2 -7.56 18.83 -9.12
CA SER A 2 -8.12 18.31 -7.87
C SER A 2 -8.57 16.86 -8.02
N VAL A 3 -8.93 16.20 -6.89
CA VAL A 3 -9.50 14.85 -6.90
C VAL A 3 -10.83 14.84 -7.65
N GLU A 4 -11.70 15.85 -7.46
CA GLU A 4 -12.98 15.92 -8.16
C GLU A 4 -12.81 16.11 -9.69
N GLU A 5 -11.73 16.73 -10.14
CA GLU A 5 -11.39 16.82 -11.57
C GLU A 5 -10.87 15.49 -12.08
N PHE A 6 -10.05 14.80 -11.28
CA PHE A 6 -9.53 13.46 -11.58
C PHE A 6 -10.67 12.44 -11.75
N ASP A 7 -11.66 12.42 -10.84
CA ASP A 7 -12.79 11.49 -10.86
C ASP A 7 -13.73 11.67 -12.06
N ARG A 8 -13.64 12.82 -12.75
CA ARG A 8 -14.40 13.09 -13.98
C ARG A 8 -13.64 12.69 -15.24
N LEU A 9 -12.39 12.31 -15.13
CA LEU A 9 -11.64 11.85 -16.31
C LEU A 9 -12.19 10.52 -16.77
N ALA A 10 -12.44 10.39 -18.07
CA ALA A 10 -12.68 9.09 -18.67
C ALA A 10 -11.37 8.30 -18.62
N GLU A 11 -11.33 7.23 -17.86
CA GLU A 11 -10.19 6.31 -17.90
C GLU A 11 -10.15 5.64 -19.28
N PRO A 12 -9.04 5.72 -20.03
CA PRO A 12 -8.88 4.90 -21.21
C PRO A 12 -8.84 3.43 -20.80
N ASP A 13 -9.49 2.55 -21.52
CA ASP A 13 -9.65 1.12 -21.21
C ASP A 13 -8.35 0.35 -20.91
N GLU A 14 -7.18 0.94 -21.12
CA GLU A 14 -5.88 0.30 -20.98
C GLU A 14 -4.93 0.91 -19.95
N LEU A 15 -5.26 2.06 -19.35
CA LEU A 15 -4.36 2.79 -18.45
C LEU A 15 -5.06 3.12 -17.14
N SER A 16 -4.42 2.78 -16.03
CA SER A 16 -4.81 3.25 -14.70
C SER A 16 -3.93 4.41 -14.28
N TYR A 17 -4.49 5.35 -13.52
CA TYR A 17 -3.80 6.55 -13.07
C TYR A 17 -3.88 6.70 -11.55
N GLU A 18 -2.84 7.32 -10.98
CA GLU A 18 -2.88 7.94 -9.66
C GLU A 18 -2.84 9.47 -9.83
N LEU A 19 -3.25 10.20 -8.80
CA LEU A 19 -3.10 11.64 -8.72
C LEU A 19 -2.01 11.97 -7.70
N ASP A 20 -0.92 12.61 -8.16
CA ASP A 20 0.23 12.98 -7.35
C ASP A 20 0.39 14.50 -7.30
N GLU A 21 -0.06 15.12 -6.21
CA GLU A 21 0.01 16.59 -6.00
C GLU A 21 -0.56 17.39 -7.19
N GLY A 22 -1.65 16.90 -7.77
CA GLY A 22 -2.34 17.51 -8.90
C GLY A 22 -1.87 17.09 -10.29
N GLU A 23 -0.86 16.21 -10.38
CA GLU A 23 -0.35 15.64 -11.62
C GLU A 23 -0.84 14.20 -11.81
N LEU A 24 -1.20 13.85 -13.06
CA LEU A 24 -1.55 12.47 -13.41
C LEU A 24 -0.27 11.63 -13.52
N VAL A 25 -0.26 10.53 -12.79
CA VAL A 25 0.80 9.52 -12.86
C VAL A 25 0.22 8.24 -13.44
N VAL A 26 0.75 7.81 -14.58
CA VAL A 26 0.35 6.54 -15.20
C VAL A 26 0.85 5.38 -14.35
N MET A 27 -0.05 4.50 -13.93
CA MET A 27 0.32 3.27 -13.24
C MET A 27 0.90 2.27 -14.24
N THR A 28 2.09 1.80 -13.98
CA THR A 28 2.75 0.80 -14.82
C THR A 28 2.09 -0.56 -14.63
N LYS A 29 1.77 -1.27 -15.72
CA LYS A 29 1.21 -2.63 -15.61
C LYS A 29 2.18 -3.55 -14.83
N PRO A 30 1.70 -4.22 -13.79
CA PRO A 30 2.54 -5.07 -12.95
C PRO A 30 3.06 -6.29 -13.74
N ARG A 31 4.25 -6.77 -13.36
CA ARG A 31 4.86 -7.98 -13.90
C ARG A 31 4.49 -9.21 -13.06
N PRO A 32 4.64 -10.44 -13.59
CA PRO A 32 4.26 -11.66 -12.86
C PRO A 32 4.87 -11.81 -11.47
N LEU A 33 6.13 -11.40 -11.27
CA LEU A 33 6.76 -11.44 -9.94
C LEU A 33 6.09 -10.48 -8.97
N HIS A 34 5.82 -9.24 -9.38
CA HIS A 34 5.08 -8.25 -8.59
C HIS A 34 3.71 -8.81 -8.16
N ASN A 35 2.92 -9.30 -9.11
CA ASN A 35 1.59 -9.88 -8.82
C ASN A 35 1.66 -11.07 -7.85
N ARG A 36 2.67 -11.94 -7.99
CA ARG A 36 2.86 -13.06 -7.07
C ARG A 36 3.08 -12.59 -5.64
N ILE A 37 3.91 -11.57 -5.45
CA ILE A 37 4.21 -10.98 -4.14
C ILE A 37 2.95 -10.33 -3.55
N VAL A 38 2.23 -9.52 -4.34
CA VAL A 38 0.99 -8.87 -3.92
C VAL A 38 -0.06 -9.90 -3.51
N ILE A 39 -0.27 -10.94 -4.31
CA ILE A 39 -1.22 -12.03 -4.00
C ILE A 39 -0.82 -12.76 -2.72
N SER A 40 0.47 -13.09 -2.56
CA SER A 40 0.98 -13.76 -1.37
C SER A 40 0.76 -12.94 -0.11
N LEU A 41 1.13 -11.66 -0.12
CA LEU A 41 0.91 -10.74 1.00
C LEU A 41 -0.57 -10.57 1.32
N THR A 42 -1.40 -10.35 0.30
CA THR A 42 -2.86 -10.22 0.48
C THR A 42 -3.43 -11.47 1.12
N PHE A 43 -3.02 -12.67 0.65
CA PHE A 43 -3.49 -13.94 1.20
C PHE A 43 -3.12 -14.10 2.68
N GLU A 44 -1.86 -13.86 3.04
CA GLU A 44 -1.37 -14.00 4.42
C GLU A 44 -2.06 -13.01 5.37
N LEU A 45 -2.21 -11.75 4.97
CA LEU A 45 -2.91 -10.74 5.74
C LEU A 45 -4.41 -11.07 5.87
N GLN A 46 -5.07 -11.50 4.79
CA GLN A 46 -6.49 -11.90 4.81
C GLN A 46 -6.71 -13.15 5.69
N ALA A 47 -5.84 -14.14 5.62
CA ALA A 47 -5.92 -15.33 6.46
C ALA A 47 -5.79 -14.96 7.94
N PHE A 48 -4.87 -14.03 8.25
CA PHE A 48 -4.70 -13.53 9.61
C PHE A 48 -5.94 -12.79 10.13
N VAL A 49 -6.46 -11.81 9.38
CA VAL A 49 -7.61 -11.02 9.85
C VAL A 49 -8.91 -11.81 9.92
N LYS A 50 -9.07 -12.88 9.13
CA LYS A 50 -10.19 -13.81 9.27
C LYS A 50 -10.21 -14.54 10.61
N SER A 51 -9.04 -14.85 11.15
CA SER A 51 -8.89 -15.53 12.43
C SER A 51 -8.79 -14.55 13.61
N ASN A 52 -8.41 -13.30 13.31
CA ASN A 52 -8.19 -12.23 14.27
C ASN A 52 -8.87 -10.96 13.74
N PRO A 53 -10.15 -10.70 14.10
CA PRO A 53 -10.93 -9.62 13.51
C PRO A 53 -10.48 -8.24 14.00
N VAL A 54 -9.31 -7.79 13.54
CA VAL A 54 -8.67 -6.51 13.92
C VAL A 54 -8.85 -5.43 12.84
N GLY A 55 -9.41 -5.77 11.68
CA GLY A 55 -9.62 -4.86 10.56
C GLY A 55 -9.85 -5.56 9.22
N GLU A 56 -9.68 -4.82 8.15
CA GLU A 56 -9.88 -5.29 6.77
C GLU A 56 -8.66 -5.03 5.89
N VAL A 57 -8.44 -5.92 4.93
CA VAL A 57 -7.36 -5.86 3.93
C VAL A 57 -7.95 -5.57 2.56
N PHE A 58 -7.34 -4.64 1.83
CA PHE A 58 -7.74 -4.23 0.49
C PHE A 58 -6.58 -4.42 -0.49
N ASN A 59 -6.91 -4.60 -1.77
CA ASN A 59 -5.97 -4.70 -2.87
C ASN A 59 -5.77 -3.34 -3.57
N SER A 60 -5.01 -3.33 -4.66
CA SER A 60 -4.67 -2.15 -5.46
C SER A 60 -5.83 -1.49 -6.21
N ASP A 61 -7.05 -2.05 -6.16
CA ASP A 61 -8.23 -1.46 -6.82
C ASP A 61 -8.95 -0.45 -5.93
N ASN A 62 -8.44 -0.20 -4.73
CA ASN A 62 -9.04 0.73 -3.78
C ASN A 62 -8.21 2.01 -3.66
N PHE A 63 -8.84 3.12 -3.99
CA PHE A 63 -8.23 4.43 -3.88
C PHE A 63 -8.38 5.05 -2.49
N TYR A 64 -7.32 5.75 -2.09
CA TYR A 64 -7.25 6.56 -0.88
C TYR A 64 -7.06 8.03 -1.24
N VAL A 65 -7.94 8.89 -0.76
CA VAL A 65 -7.84 10.35 -0.94
C VAL A 65 -6.95 10.91 0.16
N LEU A 66 -5.67 11.09 -0.14
CA LEU A 66 -4.67 11.53 0.84
C LEU A 66 -4.71 13.04 1.09
N SER A 67 -5.09 13.82 0.07
CA SER A 67 -5.26 15.27 0.12
C SER A 67 -6.19 15.73 -1.01
N PRO A 68 -6.61 17.02 -1.07
CA PRO A 68 -7.48 17.51 -2.15
C PRO A 68 -6.91 17.34 -3.58
N ASN A 69 -5.62 17.07 -3.71
CA ASN A 69 -4.94 16.90 -4.99
C ASN A 69 -4.04 15.67 -5.04
N THR A 70 -4.24 14.71 -4.14
CA THR A 70 -3.46 13.45 -4.10
C THR A 70 -4.36 12.27 -3.80
N LYS A 71 -4.37 11.30 -4.72
CA LYS A 71 -5.15 10.07 -4.65
C LYS A 71 -4.26 8.90 -5.05
N ARG A 72 -4.14 7.89 -4.17
CA ARG A 72 -3.24 6.76 -4.31
C ARG A 72 -3.96 5.43 -4.13
N ALA A 73 -3.46 4.41 -4.83
CA ALA A 73 -3.91 3.03 -4.68
C ALA A 73 -2.70 2.14 -4.32
N PRO A 74 -2.42 1.89 -3.04
CA PRO A 74 -1.33 1.00 -2.63
C PRO A 74 -1.59 -0.44 -3.08
N ASP A 75 -0.55 -1.21 -3.36
CA ASP A 75 -0.67 -2.60 -3.82
C ASP A 75 -1.43 -3.50 -2.85
N VAL A 76 -1.21 -3.31 -1.55
CA VAL A 76 -2.00 -3.91 -0.47
C VAL A 76 -2.17 -2.87 0.64
N SER A 77 -3.32 -2.87 1.29
CA SER A 77 -3.57 -1.97 2.42
C SER A 77 -4.37 -2.65 3.52
N PHE A 78 -4.23 -2.14 4.73
CA PHE A 78 -5.00 -2.58 5.88
C PHE A 78 -5.59 -1.38 6.61
N LEU A 79 -6.85 -1.50 6.99
CA LEU A 79 -7.56 -0.57 7.86
C LEU A 79 -7.97 -1.28 9.13
N ARG A 80 -7.75 -0.63 10.28
CA ARG A 80 -8.28 -1.09 11.57
C ARG A 80 -9.80 -1.19 11.53
N ASP A 81 -10.34 -2.11 12.30
CA ASP A 81 -11.76 -2.41 12.40
C ASP A 81 -12.64 -1.15 12.61
N GLU A 82 -12.21 -0.23 13.46
CA GLU A 82 -12.92 1.03 13.72
C GLU A 82 -13.07 1.91 12.48
N ARG A 83 -12.07 1.95 11.61
CA ARG A 83 -12.09 2.70 10.36
C ARG A 83 -12.79 1.92 9.24
N ALA A 84 -12.51 0.62 9.15
CA ALA A 84 -13.11 -0.25 8.14
C ALA A 84 -14.64 -0.23 8.22
N LYS A 85 -15.21 -0.25 9.41
CA LYS A 85 -16.68 -0.15 9.64
C LYS A 85 -17.32 1.18 9.24
N GLN A 86 -16.52 2.22 9.02
CA GLN A 86 -17.01 3.55 8.65
C GLN A 86 -16.86 3.85 7.14
N ILE A 87 -16.31 2.89 6.37
CA ILE A 87 -16.16 3.06 4.92
C ILE A 87 -17.54 3.08 4.27
N ASP A 88 -17.76 4.10 3.44
CA ASP A 88 -18.85 4.09 2.48
C ASP A 88 -18.40 3.26 1.26
N PRO A 89 -19.08 2.17 0.92
CA PRO A 89 -18.66 1.27 -0.15
C PRO A 89 -18.72 1.90 -1.56
N ASP A 90 -19.38 3.04 -1.69
CA ASP A 90 -19.62 3.69 -2.99
C ASP A 90 -18.66 4.87 -3.26
N VAL A 91 -17.71 5.15 -2.34
CA VAL A 91 -16.76 6.25 -2.49
C VAL A 91 -15.33 5.83 -2.10
N ASP A 92 -14.36 6.58 -2.61
CA ASP A 92 -12.95 6.38 -2.23
C ASP A 92 -12.71 6.62 -0.74
N ILE A 93 -11.73 5.92 -0.21
CA ILE A 93 -11.45 5.92 1.23
C ILE A 93 -10.73 7.23 1.62
N PRO A 94 -11.26 8.03 2.55
CA PRO A 94 -10.60 9.26 2.97
C PRO A 94 -9.39 8.98 3.88
N GLY A 95 -8.33 9.74 3.67
CA GLY A 95 -7.05 9.59 4.39
C GLY A 95 -6.23 8.40 3.91
N ALA A 96 -5.09 8.13 4.56
CA ALA A 96 -4.26 6.97 4.24
C ALA A 96 -4.77 5.70 4.93
N PRO A 97 -4.45 4.48 4.44
CA PRO A 97 -4.63 3.26 5.21
C PRO A 97 -3.75 3.28 6.48
N ASP A 98 -4.09 2.47 7.49
CA ASP A 98 -3.26 2.32 8.68
C ASP A 98 -1.93 1.63 8.35
N LEU A 99 -1.96 0.65 7.43
CA LEU A 99 -0.79 0.05 6.78
C LEU A 99 -0.93 0.18 5.26
N ALA A 100 0.03 0.82 4.61
CA ALA A 100 0.20 0.79 3.17
C ALA A 100 1.36 -0.15 2.78
N VAL A 101 1.17 -0.93 1.72
CA VAL A 101 2.22 -1.79 1.15
C VAL A 101 2.41 -1.43 -0.30
N GLU A 102 3.64 -1.16 -0.68
CA GLU A 102 4.06 -0.92 -2.07
C GLU A 102 5.08 -1.98 -2.47
N VAL A 103 4.90 -2.58 -3.63
CA VAL A 103 5.84 -3.55 -4.22
C VAL A 103 6.48 -2.90 -5.43
N LEU A 104 7.79 -2.63 -5.37
CA LEU A 104 8.47 -1.88 -6.42
C LEU A 104 8.49 -2.62 -7.75
N LEU A 105 8.30 -1.84 -8.80
CA LEU A 105 8.57 -2.25 -10.17
C LEU A 105 9.97 -1.79 -10.60
N PRO A 106 10.60 -2.43 -11.61
CA PRO A 106 11.96 -2.10 -12.03
C PRO A 106 12.18 -0.63 -12.47
N ASN A 107 11.10 0.04 -12.87
CA ASN A 107 11.15 1.44 -13.33
C ASN A 107 10.79 2.46 -12.23
N ASP A 108 10.44 1.99 -11.05
CA ASP A 108 10.15 2.89 -9.93
C ASP A 108 11.41 3.58 -9.44
N THR A 109 11.31 4.86 -9.17
CA THR A 109 12.43 5.62 -8.64
C THR A 109 12.35 5.76 -7.12
N VAL A 110 13.51 5.77 -6.48
CA VAL A 110 13.62 5.99 -5.03
C VAL A 110 12.96 7.32 -4.62
N SER A 111 13.09 8.36 -5.44
CA SER A 111 12.49 9.67 -5.17
C SER A 111 10.97 9.64 -5.20
N ALA A 112 10.36 8.94 -6.16
CA ALA A 112 8.92 8.78 -6.27
C ALA A 112 8.38 7.96 -5.08
N MET A 113 9.04 6.84 -4.73
CA MET A 113 8.65 6.03 -3.58
C MET A 113 8.75 6.81 -2.27
N ARG A 114 9.83 7.54 -2.03
CA ARG A 114 9.95 8.41 -0.84
C ARG A 114 8.89 9.50 -0.77
N ARG A 115 8.42 10.01 -1.92
CA ARG A 115 7.29 10.94 -1.97
C ARG A 115 5.99 10.25 -1.57
N LYS A 116 5.67 9.07 -2.11
CA LYS A 116 4.53 8.26 -1.70
C LYS A 116 4.52 8.01 -0.18
N ILE A 117 5.65 7.57 0.38
CA ILE A 117 5.78 7.32 1.82
C ILE A 117 5.43 8.58 2.63
N ARG A 118 5.99 9.74 2.27
CA ARG A 118 5.66 11.00 2.98
C ARG A 118 4.17 11.35 2.88
N GLN A 119 3.55 11.13 1.72
CA GLN A 119 2.13 11.39 1.50
C GLN A 119 1.26 10.45 2.35
N TYR A 120 1.60 9.17 2.45
CA TYR A 120 0.88 8.23 3.32
C TYR A 120 0.95 8.67 4.79
N PHE A 121 2.14 8.99 5.31
CA PHE A 121 2.27 9.46 6.70
C PHE A 121 1.58 10.79 6.94
N ALA A 122 1.66 11.74 6.02
CA ALA A 122 0.96 13.02 6.13
C ALA A 122 -0.56 12.87 6.18
N ALA A 123 -1.10 11.82 5.55
CA ALA A 123 -2.52 11.49 5.53
C ALA A 123 -2.96 10.50 6.64
N GLY A 124 -2.05 10.11 7.54
CA GLY A 124 -2.37 9.34 8.76
C GLY A 124 -1.98 7.87 8.77
N ALA A 125 -1.19 7.39 7.80
CA ALA A 125 -0.64 6.03 7.87
C ALA A 125 0.24 5.84 9.11
N GLN A 126 0.20 4.66 9.70
CA GLN A 126 1.02 4.31 10.87
C GLN A 126 2.25 3.51 10.46
N ILE A 127 2.12 2.66 9.43
CA ILE A 127 3.20 1.83 8.91
C ILE A 127 3.13 1.84 7.37
N VAL A 128 4.29 1.89 6.74
CA VAL A 128 4.44 1.62 5.31
C VAL A 128 5.46 0.50 5.13
N TRP A 129 5.11 -0.52 4.38
CA TRP A 129 6.03 -1.55 3.93
C TRP A 129 6.37 -1.31 2.46
N VAL A 130 7.65 -1.33 2.14
CA VAL A 130 8.14 -1.26 0.76
C VAL A 130 8.88 -2.54 0.44
N VAL A 131 8.35 -3.29 -0.50
CA VAL A 131 8.94 -4.58 -0.93
C VAL A 131 9.82 -4.34 -2.15
N TYR A 132 11.04 -4.83 -2.09
CA TYR A 132 12.05 -4.78 -3.16
C TYR A 132 12.24 -6.19 -3.77
N PRO A 133 11.56 -6.51 -4.88
CA PRO A 133 11.65 -7.86 -5.47
C PRO A 133 13.05 -8.23 -5.95
N GLU A 134 13.85 -7.26 -6.41
CA GLU A 134 15.19 -7.50 -6.95
C GLU A 134 16.20 -7.89 -5.87
N THR A 135 16.15 -7.24 -4.70
CA THR A 135 17.04 -7.53 -3.57
C THR A 135 16.44 -8.51 -2.57
N ARG A 136 15.15 -8.86 -2.74
CA ARG A 136 14.37 -9.74 -1.85
C ARG A 136 14.33 -9.22 -0.41
N GLU A 137 14.11 -7.92 -0.28
CA GLU A 137 14.10 -7.18 0.99
C GLU A 137 12.76 -6.48 1.20
N VAL A 138 12.43 -6.19 2.45
CA VAL A 138 11.30 -5.35 2.84
C VAL A 138 11.78 -4.25 3.78
N GLU A 139 11.54 -3.00 3.40
CA GLU A 139 11.70 -1.85 4.29
C GLU A 139 10.43 -1.65 5.11
N VAL A 140 10.56 -1.51 6.42
CA VAL A 140 9.49 -1.14 7.34
C VAL A 140 9.68 0.31 7.74
N TRP A 141 8.70 1.14 7.41
CA TRP A 141 8.67 2.57 7.73
C TRP A 141 7.60 2.84 8.79
N ARG A 142 7.98 3.56 9.86
CA ARG A 142 7.09 4.05 10.93
C ARG A 142 7.13 5.57 11.05
N GLU A 143 7.95 6.21 10.25
CA GLU A 143 8.09 7.65 10.10
C GLU A 143 8.43 8.01 8.64
N PRO A 144 8.18 9.25 8.18
CA PRO A 144 8.31 9.62 6.77
C PRO A 144 9.75 9.87 6.29
N THR A 145 10.75 9.87 7.19
CA THR A 145 12.11 10.33 6.88
C THR A 145 13.09 9.20 6.59
N ARG A 146 12.90 8.04 7.23
CA ARG A 146 13.77 6.86 7.08
C ARG A 146 13.02 5.57 7.39
N ALA A 147 13.48 4.46 6.82
CA ALA A 147 13.07 3.14 7.25
C ALA A 147 13.56 2.86 8.68
N GLU A 148 12.70 2.26 9.50
CA GLU A 148 13.08 1.79 10.83
C GLU A 148 14.01 0.58 10.73
N ILE A 149 13.68 -0.36 9.83
CA ILE A 149 14.43 -1.59 9.61
C ILE A 149 14.31 -2.04 8.15
N ILE A 150 15.35 -2.72 7.68
CA ILE A 150 15.36 -3.44 6.40
C ILE A 150 15.43 -4.93 6.73
N LEU A 151 14.41 -5.67 6.33
CA LEU A 151 14.26 -7.11 6.55
C LEU A 151 14.72 -7.89 5.33
N GLN A 152 15.43 -8.99 5.56
CA GLN A 152 15.91 -9.92 4.54
C GLN A 152 15.13 -11.24 4.59
N GLU A 153 15.38 -12.16 3.68
CA GLU A 153 14.61 -13.42 3.51
C GLU A 153 14.47 -14.27 4.79
N ALA A 154 15.48 -14.25 5.67
CA ALA A 154 15.43 -15.01 6.91
C ALA A 154 14.62 -14.34 8.01
N ASP A 155 14.35 -13.06 7.88
CA ASP A 155 13.68 -12.25 8.89
C ASP A 155 12.16 -12.44 8.87
N LEU A 156 11.51 -11.97 9.94
CA LEU A 156 10.06 -11.98 10.08
C LEU A 156 9.50 -10.57 9.90
N LEU A 157 8.48 -10.46 9.05
CA LEU A 157 7.69 -9.25 8.88
C LEU A 157 6.56 -9.23 9.90
N GLU A 158 6.56 -8.21 10.75
CA GLU A 158 5.61 -8.06 11.85
C GLU A 158 5.12 -6.62 11.95
N ALA A 159 3.93 -6.44 12.51
CA ALA A 159 3.36 -5.13 12.81
C ALA A 159 2.53 -5.22 14.11
N PRO A 160 3.17 -5.43 15.26
CA PRO A 160 2.46 -5.75 16.52
C PRO A 160 1.45 -4.70 16.96
N ASP A 161 1.66 -3.43 16.61
CA ASP A 161 0.74 -2.34 16.94
C ASP A 161 -0.54 -2.34 16.10
N LEU A 162 -0.51 -2.89 14.89
CA LEU A 162 -1.64 -2.97 13.97
C LEU A 162 -2.21 -4.40 13.89
N LEU A 163 -1.33 -5.38 13.82
CA LEU A 163 -1.61 -6.79 13.55
C LEU A 163 -0.97 -7.63 14.66
N PRO A 164 -1.46 -7.58 15.91
CA PRO A 164 -0.85 -8.27 17.04
C PRO A 164 -0.86 -9.78 16.84
N GLY A 165 0.34 -10.38 16.74
CA GLY A 165 0.54 -11.80 16.49
C GLY A 165 0.69 -12.20 15.02
N PHE A 166 0.57 -11.25 14.08
CA PHE A 166 0.96 -11.50 12.69
C PHE A 166 2.47 -11.62 12.57
N SER A 167 2.93 -12.66 11.88
CA SER A 167 4.35 -12.87 11.62
C SER A 167 4.51 -13.64 10.31
N LEU A 168 5.26 -13.11 9.37
CA LEU A 168 5.47 -13.68 8.05
C LEU A 168 6.96 -13.69 7.71
N ARG A 169 7.52 -14.86 7.36
CA ARG A 169 8.90 -14.95 6.89
C ARG A 169 9.03 -14.29 5.52
N ILE A 170 9.94 -13.33 5.40
CA ILE A 170 10.15 -12.55 4.16
C ILE A 170 10.41 -13.44 2.95
N GLY A 171 11.23 -14.49 3.09
CA GLY A 171 11.57 -15.39 1.99
C GLY A 171 10.35 -16.06 1.34
N THR A 172 9.25 -16.26 2.05
CA THR A 172 8.03 -16.87 1.49
C THR A 172 7.32 -15.99 0.47
N LEU A 173 7.58 -14.68 0.46
CA LEU A 173 7.00 -13.75 -0.52
C LEU A 173 7.58 -13.94 -1.92
N PHE A 174 8.80 -14.43 -2.01
CA PHE A 174 9.53 -14.48 -3.27
C PHE A 174 9.53 -15.87 -3.94
N GLY A 175 9.01 -16.88 -3.26
CA GLY A 175 8.88 -18.25 -3.78
C GLY A 175 10.12 -19.09 -3.63
#